data_adc75688efe5be794e210ff384a1c7c4
#
_entry.id   adc75688efe5be794e210ff384a1c7c4
#
_cell.length_a   1.000
_cell.length_b   1.000
_cell.length_c   1.000
_cell.angle_alpha   90.00
_cell.angle_beta   90.00
_cell.angle_gamma   90.00
#
_symmetry.space_group_name_H-M   'P 1'
#
loop_
_entity.id
_entity.type
_entity.pdbx_description
1 polymer ?
#
loop_
_entity_poly.entity_id
_entity_poly.type
_entity_poly.pdbx_seq_one_letter_code
_entity_poly.pdbx_strand_id
1 'polypeptide(L)'
;MFDYYSEVVLLTRSDYTDELECWINWYLNILQFDHIVIYDNNSSISIPSVITKFPEDKIEYHSIQGWPNQYQLYTNHVRQSKAHWIMALDDDEYLYIGEKFNHNIRNLIDYLYTTYKKNKYYILWVNMFSPEYHRTRTGLYINTHTSYSYSVCRRIHSSYPWGNDMGKSLINNQFDYEYSFNRDLGHIPRCLNGDNTTLSYDGTEVNSVRVNTQDKIQEECFIAHYQYKSDSDWELKCSKPVASSQSYNLKSKKHIYRKLYEYKDKFKSCTLLKDLNLSN
;
A
#
# COMPACT_ATOMS: atom_id res chain seq x y z
N MET A 1 12.42 5.43 -24.08
CA MET A 1 12.14 6.76 -23.46
C MET A 1 10.93 6.56 -22.57
N PHE A 2 10.93 7.09 -21.35
CA PHE A 2 9.79 6.96 -20.45
C PHE A 2 8.78 8.10 -20.74
N ASP A 3 7.49 7.76 -20.70
CA ASP A 3 6.41 8.75 -20.93
C ASP A 3 6.02 9.42 -19.59
N TYR A 4 6.22 8.71 -18.44
CA TYR A 4 5.89 9.18 -17.11
C TYR A 4 7.10 9.10 -16.18
N TYR A 5 7.21 10.03 -15.23
CA TYR A 5 8.27 9.97 -14.22
C TYR A 5 7.92 8.99 -13.11
N SER A 6 6.68 8.97 -12.64
CA SER A 6 6.21 8.11 -11.56
C SER A 6 4.84 7.49 -11.83
N GLU A 7 4.68 6.23 -11.45
CA GLU A 7 3.45 5.47 -11.63
C GLU A 7 3.12 4.66 -10.38
N VAL A 8 1.85 4.62 -10.01
CA VAL A 8 1.35 3.69 -9.02
C VAL A 8 0.44 2.65 -9.68
N VAL A 9 0.62 1.38 -9.28
CA VAL A 9 -0.11 0.23 -9.83
C VAL A 9 -0.98 -0.39 -8.76
N LEU A 10 -2.24 -0.57 -9.07
CA LEU A 10 -3.25 -1.15 -8.18
C LEU A 10 -3.82 -2.44 -8.79
N LEU A 11 -3.72 -3.55 -8.08
CA LEU A 11 -4.58 -4.72 -8.32
C LEU A 11 -5.68 -4.71 -7.27
N THR A 12 -6.94 -4.54 -7.67
CA THR A 12 -8.04 -4.39 -6.73
C THR A 12 -9.25 -5.26 -7.02
N ARG A 13 -10.05 -5.41 -5.99
CA ARG A 13 -11.42 -5.88 -5.99
C ARG A 13 -12.23 -5.00 -5.03
N SER A 14 -12.45 -3.78 -5.44
CA SER A 14 -13.06 -2.74 -4.61
C SER A 14 -14.54 -2.96 -4.36
N ASP A 15 -14.98 -2.63 -3.13
CA ASP A 15 -16.35 -2.71 -2.68
C ASP A 15 -16.98 -1.34 -2.42
N TYR A 16 -16.17 -0.27 -2.32
CA TYR A 16 -16.61 1.06 -1.95
C TYR A 16 -16.11 2.11 -2.92
N THR A 17 -17.05 2.81 -3.55
CA THR A 17 -16.77 3.88 -4.52
C THR A 17 -15.98 5.02 -3.91
N ASP A 18 -16.37 5.46 -2.70
CA ASP A 18 -15.74 6.57 -1.98
C ASP A 18 -14.30 6.25 -1.53
N GLU A 19 -14.00 5.00 -1.16
CA GLU A 19 -12.64 4.59 -0.82
C GLU A 19 -11.73 4.60 -2.07
N LEU A 20 -12.19 4.05 -3.19
CA LEU A 20 -11.42 4.07 -4.42
C LEU A 20 -11.21 5.49 -4.95
N GLU A 21 -12.25 6.34 -4.88
CA GLU A 21 -12.14 7.75 -5.25
C GLU A 21 -11.13 8.49 -4.38
N CYS A 22 -11.18 8.27 -3.05
CA CYS A 22 -10.22 8.82 -2.11
C CYS A 22 -8.79 8.35 -2.41
N TRP A 23 -8.61 7.05 -2.71
CA TRP A 23 -7.31 6.47 -3.05
C TRP A 23 -6.73 7.08 -4.33
N ILE A 24 -7.52 7.21 -5.40
CA ILE A 24 -7.09 7.84 -6.65
C ILE A 24 -6.73 9.32 -6.42
N ASN A 25 -7.58 10.06 -5.70
CA ASN A 25 -7.33 11.46 -5.36
C ASN A 25 -6.02 11.62 -4.57
N TRP A 26 -5.77 10.72 -3.63
CA TRP A 26 -4.53 10.70 -2.83
C TRP A 26 -3.30 10.64 -3.71
N TYR A 27 -3.26 9.70 -4.64
CA TYR A 27 -2.08 9.48 -5.46
C TYR A 27 -1.91 10.51 -6.58
N LEU A 28 -2.99 10.93 -7.23
CA LEU A 28 -2.91 11.92 -8.30
C LEU A 28 -2.76 13.36 -7.80
N ASN A 29 -3.58 13.76 -6.83
CA ASN A 29 -3.68 15.18 -6.48
C ASN A 29 -2.85 15.54 -5.26
N ILE A 30 -2.77 14.68 -4.24
CA ILE A 30 -2.01 14.96 -3.03
C ILE A 30 -0.53 14.60 -3.23
N LEU A 31 -0.22 13.36 -3.61
CA LEU A 31 1.17 12.92 -3.80
C LEU A 31 1.74 13.22 -5.19
N GLN A 32 0.88 13.57 -6.15
CA GLN A 32 1.24 13.99 -7.50
C GLN A 32 2.02 12.93 -8.31
N PHE A 33 1.57 11.65 -8.23
CA PHE A 33 2.01 10.66 -9.20
C PHE A 33 1.57 11.08 -10.61
N ASP A 34 2.41 10.82 -11.61
CA ASP A 34 2.09 11.20 -12.98
C ASP A 34 1.03 10.28 -13.60
N HIS A 35 0.99 9.01 -13.17
CA HIS A 35 0.11 8.01 -13.76
C HIS A 35 -0.35 6.96 -12.73
N ILE A 36 -1.57 6.45 -12.93
CA ILE A 36 -2.14 5.32 -12.17
C ILE A 36 -2.55 4.21 -13.15
N VAL A 37 -2.20 2.97 -12.85
CA VAL A 37 -2.72 1.80 -13.56
C VAL A 37 -3.55 0.93 -12.64
N ILE A 38 -4.80 0.68 -13.00
CA ILE A 38 -5.75 -0.10 -12.22
C ILE A 38 -6.08 -1.41 -12.93
N TYR A 39 -5.76 -2.52 -12.28
CA TYR A 39 -6.18 -3.86 -12.65
C TYR A 39 -7.37 -4.26 -11.78
N ASP A 40 -8.57 -4.28 -12.37
CA ASP A 40 -9.82 -4.64 -11.69
C ASP A 40 -10.12 -6.12 -11.84
N ASN A 41 -10.12 -6.82 -10.73
CA ASN A 41 -10.52 -8.23 -10.66
C ASN A 41 -11.92 -8.40 -10.07
N ASN A 42 -12.96 -8.05 -10.84
CA ASN A 42 -14.36 -8.19 -10.44
C ASN A 42 -14.74 -7.37 -9.19
N SER A 43 -14.47 -6.08 -9.17
CA SER A 43 -14.99 -5.16 -8.16
C SER A 43 -16.52 -5.19 -8.14
N SER A 44 -17.13 -4.98 -6.97
CA SER A 44 -18.60 -4.83 -6.85
C SER A 44 -19.10 -3.45 -7.24
N ILE A 45 -18.19 -2.49 -7.43
CA ILE A 45 -18.46 -1.15 -7.93
C ILE A 45 -18.03 -1.02 -9.39
N SER A 46 -18.56 -0.03 -10.10
CA SER A 46 -18.10 0.31 -11.45
C SER A 46 -16.87 1.21 -11.38
N ILE A 47 -15.67 0.62 -11.49
CA ILE A 47 -14.41 1.40 -11.53
C ILE A 47 -14.42 2.40 -12.70
N PRO A 48 -14.85 2.05 -13.95
CA PRO A 48 -14.97 3.03 -15.01
C PRO A 48 -15.77 4.28 -14.64
N SER A 49 -16.84 4.13 -13.86
CA SER A 49 -17.65 5.29 -13.41
C SER A 49 -16.92 6.16 -12.38
N VAL A 50 -15.98 5.59 -11.61
CA VAL A 50 -15.17 6.35 -10.66
C VAL A 50 -14.10 7.15 -11.39
N ILE A 51 -13.38 6.50 -12.31
CA ILE A 51 -12.24 7.13 -12.99
C ILE A 51 -12.64 8.27 -13.93
N THR A 52 -13.90 8.34 -14.42
CA THR A 52 -14.38 9.48 -15.23
C THR A 52 -14.35 10.82 -14.48
N LYS A 53 -14.18 10.83 -13.17
CA LYS A 53 -14.03 12.04 -12.34
C LYS A 53 -12.61 12.65 -12.40
N PHE A 54 -11.67 11.94 -13.00
CA PHE A 54 -10.25 12.29 -13.07
C PHE A 54 -9.79 12.47 -14.52
N PRO A 55 -8.64 13.13 -14.76
CA PRO A 55 -8.11 13.28 -16.10
C PRO A 55 -7.86 11.93 -16.79
N GLU A 56 -8.39 11.77 -18.00
CA GLU A 56 -8.35 10.50 -18.76
C GLU A 56 -6.91 10.04 -19.07
N ASP A 57 -6.01 10.98 -19.32
CA ASP A 57 -4.60 10.73 -19.61
C ASP A 57 -3.77 10.30 -18.39
N LYS A 58 -4.37 10.31 -17.18
CA LYS A 58 -3.69 9.99 -15.93
C LYS A 58 -4.00 8.59 -15.41
N ILE A 59 -5.04 7.93 -15.91
CA ILE A 59 -5.48 6.63 -15.39
C ILE A 59 -5.67 5.63 -16.51
N GLU A 60 -4.92 4.54 -16.47
CA GLU A 60 -5.11 3.37 -17.32
C GLU A 60 -5.90 2.30 -16.57
N TYR A 61 -6.94 1.74 -17.20
CA TYR A 61 -7.83 0.76 -16.61
C TYR A 61 -7.84 -0.56 -17.39
N HIS A 62 -7.67 -1.67 -16.66
CA HIS A 62 -7.75 -3.02 -17.19
C HIS A 62 -8.73 -3.86 -16.38
N SER A 63 -9.78 -4.35 -17.03
CA SER A 63 -10.61 -5.41 -16.47
C SER A 63 -9.92 -6.74 -16.68
N ILE A 64 -9.69 -7.47 -15.59
CA ILE A 64 -9.07 -8.79 -15.63
C ILE A 64 -10.02 -9.84 -15.08
N GLN A 65 -9.89 -11.08 -15.56
CA GLN A 65 -10.76 -12.17 -15.16
C GLN A 65 -9.96 -13.30 -14.51
N GLY A 66 -10.58 -14.00 -13.58
CA GLY A 66 -9.99 -15.16 -12.93
C GLY A 66 -9.18 -14.82 -11.69
N TRP A 67 -8.09 -15.54 -11.48
CA TRP A 67 -7.23 -15.42 -10.30
C TRP A 67 -5.82 -15.07 -10.76
N PRO A 68 -5.56 -13.78 -11.06
CA PRO A 68 -4.22 -13.39 -11.46
C PRO A 68 -3.26 -13.67 -10.31
N ASN A 69 -2.14 -14.28 -10.64
CA ASN A 69 -1.01 -14.29 -9.74
C ASN A 69 -0.50 -12.84 -9.64
N GLN A 70 -0.71 -12.21 -8.50
CA GLN A 70 -0.36 -10.80 -8.25
C GLN A 70 1.10 -10.50 -8.62
N TYR A 71 2.00 -11.41 -8.28
CA TYR A 71 3.43 -11.22 -8.56
C TYR A 71 3.73 -11.30 -10.05
N GLN A 72 3.10 -12.24 -10.77
CA GLN A 72 3.25 -12.34 -12.21
C GLN A 72 2.65 -11.12 -12.92
N LEU A 73 1.52 -10.63 -12.44
CA LEU A 73 0.89 -9.42 -12.96
C LEU A 73 1.83 -8.22 -12.81
N TYR A 74 2.37 -8.00 -11.62
CA TYR A 74 3.30 -6.89 -11.37
C TYR A 74 4.61 -7.04 -12.14
N THR A 75 5.15 -8.26 -12.27
CA THR A 75 6.32 -8.53 -13.12
C THR A 75 6.07 -8.15 -14.57
N ASN A 76 4.93 -8.58 -15.13
CA ASN A 76 4.57 -8.28 -16.51
C ASN A 76 4.33 -6.78 -16.71
N HIS A 77 3.66 -6.15 -15.74
CA HIS A 77 3.39 -4.72 -15.77
C HIS A 77 4.70 -3.90 -15.81
N VAL A 78 5.61 -4.15 -14.90
CA VAL A 78 6.89 -3.43 -14.82
C VAL A 78 7.66 -3.51 -16.15
N ARG A 79 7.67 -4.68 -16.81
CA ARG A 79 8.32 -4.87 -18.12
C ARG A 79 7.66 -4.11 -19.28
N GLN A 80 6.40 -3.75 -19.14
CA GLN A 80 5.63 -3.07 -20.19
C GLN A 80 5.40 -1.58 -19.90
N SER A 81 5.51 -1.18 -18.65
CA SER A 81 5.27 0.19 -18.21
C SER A 81 6.25 1.17 -18.85
N LYS A 82 5.75 2.37 -19.13
CA LYS A 82 6.51 3.50 -19.63
C LYS A 82 6.88 4.51 -18.54
N ALA A 83 6.66 4.17 -17.28
CA ALA A 83 7.07 4.99 -16.15
C ALA A 83 8.54 4.73 -15.78
N HIS A 84 9.22 5.77 -15.30
CA HIS A 84 10.60 5.66 -14.82
C HIS A 84 10.65 5.04 -13.42
N TRP A 85 9.72 5.41 -12.54
CA TRP A 85 9.59 4.87 -11.19
C TRP A 85 8.19 4.28 -10.99
N ILE A 86 8.14 3.09 -10.39
CA ILE A 86 6.90 2.35 -10.19
C ILE A 86 6.75 1.92 -8.74
N MET A 87 5.53 1.99 -8.23
CA MET A 87 5.15 1.46 -6.93
C MET A 87 3.84 0.67 -7.05
N ALA A 88 3.85 -0.60 -6.60
CA ALA A 88 2.65 -1.43 -6.56
C ALA A 88 2.03 -1.40 -5.17
N LEU A 89 0.76 -1.01 -5.08
CA LEU A 89 0.04 -0.82 -3.82
C LEU A 89 -1.34 -1.50 -3.85
N ASP A 90 -1.87 -1.79 -2.67
CA ASP A 90 -3.24 -2.28 -2.50
C ASP A 90 -4.21 -1.10 -2.23
N ASP A 91 -5.53 -1.32 -2.40
CA ASP A 91 -6.55 -0.27 -2.24
C ASP A 91 -6.80 0.15 -0.77
N ASP A 92 -6.15 -0.50 0.17
CA ASP A 92 -6.14 -0.17 1.58
C ASP A 92 -4.77 0.32 2.06
N GLU A 93 -3.90 0.74 1.15
CA GLU A 93 -2.57 1.28 1.42
C GLU A 93 -2.46 2.72 0.92
N TYR A 94 -1.99 3.60 1.81
CA TYR A 94 -1.78 5.02 1.52
C TYR A 94 -0.34 5.41 1.90
N LEU A 95 0.45 5.76 0.90
CA LEU A 95 1.80 6.29 1.10
C LEU A 95 1.71 7.67 1.74
N TYR A 96 2.34 7.87 2.88
CA TYR A 96 2.56 9.18 3.46
C TYR A 96 3.97 9.66 3.10
N ILE A 97 4.04 10.88 2.61
CA ILE A 97 5.28 11.60 2.32
C ILE A 97 5.23 12.90 3.12
N GLY A 98 6.18 13.11 4.02
CA GLY A 98 6.19 14.23 4.96
C GLY A 98 6.46 15.60 4.32
N GLU A 99 6.28 16.64 5.12
CA GLU A 99 6.49 18.05 4.73
C GLU A 99 7.88 18.32 4.17
N LYS A 100 8.90 17.62 4.66
CA LYS A 100 10.27 17.69 4.13
C LYS A 100 10.34 17.50 2.60
N PHE A 101 9.41 16.77 2.04
CA PHE A 101 9.29 16.48 0.61
C PHE A 101 8.10 17.22 -0.04
N ASN A 102 7.48 18.17 0.67
CA ASN A 102 6.27 18.87 0.24
C ASN A 102 5.13 17.90 -0.15
N HIS A 103 5.00 16.76 0.52
CA HIS A 103 4.04 15.69 0.22
C HIS A 103 4.07 15.21 -1.24
N ASN A 104 5.21 15.29 -1.92
CA ASN A 104 5.33 15.07 -3.35
C ASN A 104 6.24 13.88 -3.65
N ILE A 105 5.76 12.96 -4.50
CA ILE A 105 6.49 11.74 -4.84
C ILE A 105 7.79 12.03 -5.59
N ARG A 106 7.81 13.02 -6.48
CA ARG A 106 9.01 13.39 -7.24
C ARG A 106 10.13 13.88 -6.32
N ASN A 107 9.79 14.74 -5.35
CA ASN A 107 10.75 15.24 -4.37
C ASN A 107 11.34 14.11 -3.51
N LEU A 108 10.51 13.14 -3.11
CA LEU A 108 10.98 11.95 -2.40
C LEU A 108 11.92 11.11 -3.27
N ILE A 109 11.54 10.81 -4.50
CA ILE A 109 12.35 10.04 -5.46
C ILE A 109 13.69 10.72 -5.72
N ASP A 110 13.68 12.02 -6.02
CA ASP A 110 14.89 12.79 -6.32
C ASP A 110 15.84 12.81 -5.12
N TYR A 111 15.31 12.96 -3.90
CA TYR A 111 16.10 12.85 -2.68
C TYR A 111 16.74 11.47 -2.52
N LEU A 112 15.93 10.40 -2.61
CA LEU A 112 16.38 9.02 -2.44
C LEU A 112 17.47 8.67 -3.48
N TYR A 113 17.19 8.97 -4.74
CA TYR A 113 18.10 8.62 -5.84
C TYR A 113 19.38 9.45 -5.81
N THR A 114 19.31 10.75 -5.50
CA THR A 114 20.48 11.61 -5.40
C THR A 114 21.36 11.22 -4.22
N THR A 115 20.74 10.89 -3.08
CA THR A 115 21.45 10.58 -1.84
C THR A 115 22.09 9.20 -1.86
N TYR A 116 21.33 8.18 -2.31
CA TYR A 116 21.74 6.79 -2.14
C TYR A 116 22.09 6.08 -3.46
N LYS A 117 21.64 6.58 -4.61
CA LYS A 117 21.93 6.06 -5.95
C LYS A 117 21.59 4.57 -6.10
N LYS A 118 20.42 4.15 -5.58
CA LYS A 118 19.92 2.78 -5.66
C LYS A 118 18.74 2.65 -6.61
N ASN A 119 18.50 1.44 -7.07
CA ASN A 119 17.44 1.14 -8.04
C ASN A 119 16.10 0.88 -7.36
N LYS A 120 16.09 0.61 -6.07
CA LYS A 120 14.87 0.33 -5.32
C LYS A 120 14.97 0.74 -3.86
N TYR A 121 13.83 1.20 -3.35
CA TYR A 121 13.67 1.63 -1.98
C TYR A 121 12.46 0.94 -1.37
N TYR A 122 12.55 0.58 -0.11
CA TYR A 122 11.49 -0.11 0.61
C TYR A 122 10.86 0.82 1.64
N ILE A 123 9.55 0.97 1.55
CA ILE A 123 8.79 1.82 2.46
C ILE A 123 7.93 0.93 3.36
N LEU A 124 8.11 1.08 4.65
CA LEU A 124 7.48 0.23 5.65
C LEU A 124 5.99 0.52 5.84
N TRP A 125 5.23 -0.52 6.16
CA TRP A 125 3.85 -0.39 6.60
C TRP A 125 3.75 0.07 8.05
N VAL A 126 2.74 0.89 8.29
CA VAL A 126 2.17 1.16 9.59
C VAL A 126 0.72 0.68 9.56
N ASN A 127 0.41 -0.38 10.28
CA ASN A 127 -0.97 -0.85 10.35
C ASN A 127 -1.81 0.16 11.13
N MET A 128 -2.77 0.75 10.44
CA MET A 128 -3.69 1.72 10.97
C MET A 128 -5.03 1.06 11.33
N PHE A 129 -5.64 1.56 12.39
CA PHE A 129 -6.95 1.12 12.86
C PHE A 129 -7.71 2.26 13.53
N SER A 130 -9.02 2.09 13.66
CA SER A 130 -9.85 3.05 14.40
C SER A 130 -9.45 3.07 15.89
N PRO A 131 -9.49 4.22 16.56
CA PRO A 131 -9.30 4.28 18.01
C PRO A 131 -10.37 3.49 18.78
N GLU A 132 -11.52 3.22 18.13
CA GLU A 132 -12.64 2.47 18.71
C GLU A 132 -13.03 1.29 17.80
N TYR A 133 -13.58 0.25 18.44
CA TYR A 133 -14.13 -0.89 17.74
C TYR A 133 -15.46 -0.56 17.06
N HIS A 134 -15.57 -0.84 15.77
CA HIS A 134 -16.79 -0.63 14.99
C HIS A 134 -17.33 -1.95 14.43
N ARG A 135 -18.65 -2.15 14.59
CA ARG A 135 -19.36 -3.27 13.96
C ARG A 135 -19.63 -3.00 12.48
N THR A 136 -19.86 -1.73 12.13
CA THR A 136 -20.14 -1.28 10.77
C THR A 136 -19.15 -0.21 10.35
N ARG A 137 -18.95 -0.06 9.04
CA ARG A 137 -18.14 1.01 8.48
C ARG A 137 -18.69 2.39 8.85
N THR A 138 -17.82 3.30 9.27
CA THR A 138 -18.17 4.64 9.78
C THR A 138 -17.75 5.79 8.86
N GLY A 139 -17.17 5.51 7.70
CA GLY A 139 -16.67 6.48 6.74
C GLY A 139 -15.35 6.06 6.11
N LEU A 140 -14.68 6.98 5.44
CA LEU A 140 -13.37 6.74 4.83
C LEU A 140 -12.34 6.29 5.87
N TYR A 141 -11.59 5.23 5.57
CA TYR A 141 -10.60 4.67 6.51
C TYR A 141 -9.52 5.68 6.86
N ILE A 142 -9.07 6.47 5.89
CA ILE A 142 -8.05 7.52 6.09
C ILE A 142 -8.48 8.56 7.15
N ASN A 143 -9.78 8.79 7.30
CA ASN A 143 -10.32 9.76 8.26
C ASN A 143 -10.67 9.14 9.62
N THR A 144 -10.98 7.83 9.65
CA THR A 144 -11.51 7.16 10.84
C THR A 144 -10.48 6.29 11.55
N HIS A 145 -9.46 5.80 10.84
CA HIS A 145 -8.44 4.90 11.37
C HIS A 145 -7.16 5.68 11.69
N THR A 146 -7.17 6.38 12.81
CA THR A 146 -6.12 7.32 13.23
C THR A 146 -5.25 6.78 14.37
N SER A 147 -5.26 5.47 14.59
CA SER A 147 -4.48 4.83 15.65
C SER A 147 -3.58 3.73 15.10
N TYR A 148 -2.46 3.49 15.78
CA TYR A 148 -1.54 2.40 15.49
C TYR A 148 -0.90 1.85 16.76
N SER A 149 -0.33 0.65 16.70
CA SER A 149 0.54 0.10 17.75
C SER A 149 1.35 -1.07 17.21
N TYR A 150 2.67 -0.89 17.07
CA TYR A 150 3.58 -1.95 16.64
C TYR A 150 3.59 -3.14 17.59
N SER A 151 3.68 -2.87 18.91
CA SER A 151 3.76 -3.91 19.94
C SER A 151 2.51 -4.78 19.99
N VAL A 152 1.33 -4.18 19.78
CA VAL A 152 0.05 -4.91 19.75
C VAL A 152 -0.05 -5.74 18.49
N CYS A 153 0.26 -5.18 17.32
CA CYS A 153 0.24 -5.91 16.06
C CYS A 153 1.18 -7.13 16.10
N ARG A 154 2.41 -6.99 16.60
CA ARG A 154 3.32 -8.13 16.79
C ARG A 154 2.75 -9.19 17.71
N ARG A 155 2.11 -8.81 18.81
CA ARG A 155 1.54 -9.74 19.79
C ARG A 155 0.36 -10.53 19.23
N ILE A 156 -0.50 -9.87 18.48
CA ILE A 156 -1.69 -10.49 17.89
C ILE A 156 -1.31 -11.44 16.74
N HIS A 157 -0.27 -11.09 16.00
CA HIS A 157 0.28 -11.87 14.90
C HIS A 157 1.43 -12.80 15.29
N SER A 158 1.56 -13.17 16.57
CA SER A 158 2.69 -13.99 17.05
C SER A 158 2.85 -15.34 16.34
N SER A 159 1.79 -15.85 15.71
CA SER A 159 1.82 -17.04 14.85
C SER A 159 2.04 -16.72 13.35
N TYR A 160 2.08 -15.45 12.98
CA TYR A 160 2.33 -14.98 11.63
C TYR A 160 3.39 -13.87 11.69
N PRO A 161 4.52 -14.01 11.01
CA PRO A 161 5.59 -13.00 10.99
C PRO A 161 5.19 -11.70 10.25
N TRP A 162 3.94 -11.57 9.84
CA TRP A 162 3.39 -10.51 9.00
C TRP A 162 2.92 -9.27 9.79
N GLY A 163 3.49 -9.01 10.95
CA GLY A 163 3.26 -7.75 11.66
C GLY A 163 3.77 -6.54 10.88
N ASN A 164 3.98 -5.44 11.53
CA ASN A 164 4.46 -4.16 10.93
C ASN A 164 5.86 -4.19 10.27
N ASP A 165 6.42 -5.37 10.02
CA ASP A 165 7.74 -5.53 9.42
C ASP A 165 7.68 -5.64 7.88
N MET A 166 6.50 -5.44 7.29
CA MET A 166 6.28 -5.45 5.84
C MET A 166 6.16 -4.04 5.26
N GLY A 167 6.22 -3.95 3.96
CA GLY A 167 6.08 -2.71 3.20
C GLY A 167 5.99 -2.96 1.72
N LYS A 168 6.22 -1.94 0.94
CA LYS A 168 6.22 -1.99 -0.53
C LYS A 168 7.48 -1.35 -1.10
N SER A 169 7.84 -1.75 -2.31
CA SER A 169 9.00 -1.23 -2.99
C SER A 169 8.63 -0.15 -4.00
N LEU A 170 9.40 0.94 -3.99
CA LEU A 170 9.50 1.90 -5.07
C LEU A 170 10.71 1.50 -5.93
N ILE A 171 10.52 1.24 -7.22
CA ILE A 171 11.54 0.69 -8.12
C ILE A 171 11.81 1.60 -9.30
N ASN A 172 13.09 1.66 -9.71
CA ASN A 172 13.52 2.33 -10.92
C ASN A 172 13.38 1.38 -12.12
N ASN A 173 12.44 1.66 -13.02
CA ASN A 173 12.08 0.80 -14.15
C ASN A 173 13.10 0.79 -15.30
N GLN A 174 14.27 1.38 -15.14
CA GLN A 174 15.41 1.17 -16.06
C GLN A 174 16.04 -0.23 -15.93
N PHE A 175 15.63 -0.98 -14.90
CA PHE A 175 16.13 -2.31 -14.59
C PHE A 175 15.02 -3.34 -14.74
N ASP A 176 15.37 -4.58 -15.05
CA ASP A 176 14.42 -5.69 -15.12
C ASP A 176 14.15 -6.27 -13.73
N TYR A 177 12.89 -6.40 -13.37
CA TYR A 177 12.47 -6.90 -12.07
C TYR A 177 11.55 -8.11 -12.18
N GLU A 178 11.69 -9.01 -11.22
CA GLU A 178 10.80 -10.14 -11.01
C GLU A 178 10.20 -10.06 -9.61
N TYR A 179 8.88 -9.96 -9.54
CA TYR A 179 8.15 -10.15 -8.31
C TYR A 179 7.95 -11.65 -8.08
N SER A 180 8.32 -12.14 -6.93
CA SER A 180 8.13 -13.53 -6.54
C SER A 180 7.60 -13.60 -5.11
N PHE A 181 6.87 -14.68 -4.81
CA PHE A 181 6.50 -14.99 -3.45
C PHE A 181 7.72 -15.53 -2.69
N ASN A 182 8.43 -14.66 -2.02
CA ASN A 182 9.42 -15.07 -1.03
C ASN A 182 8.85 -14.73 0.36
N ARG A 183 8.71 -15.74 1.22
CA ARG A 183 8.19 -15.56 2.58
C ARG A 183 8.99 -14.55 3.41
N ASP A 184 10.26 -14.38 3.09
CA ASP A 184 11.18 -13.52 3.83
C ASP A 184 11.31 -12.11 3.23
N LEU A 185 10.93 -11.91 1.96
CA LEU A 185 11.10 -10.64 1.24
C LEU A 185 9.79 -10.07 0.65
N GLY A 186 8.66 -10.72 0.89
CA GLY A 186 7.29 -10.27 0.58
C GLY A 186 7.13 -9.49 -0.72
N HIS A 187 7.15 -8.18 -0.63
CA HIS A 187 6.92 -7.26 -1.75
C HIS A 187 8.21 -6.58 -2.26
N ILE A 188 9.38 -7.20 -2.04
CA ILE A 188 10.65 -6.72 -2.60
C ILE A 188 10.94 -7.50 -3.89
N PRO A 189 10.84 -6.88 -5.07
CA PRO A 189 11.16 -7.55 -6.31
C PRO A 189 12.67 -7.77 -6.44
N ARG A 190 13.07 -8.87 -7.09
CA ARG A 190 14.44 -9.15 -7.45
C ARG A 190 14.82 -8.37 -8.71
N CYS A 191 15.89 -7.61 -8.67
CA CYS A 191 16.51 -7.01 -9.84
C CYS A 191 17.32 -8.08 -10.59
N LEU A 192 17.04 -8.28 -11.88
CA LEU A 192 17.67 -9.34 -12.69
C LEU A 192 18.94 -8.88 -13.39
N ASN A 193 19.08 -7.58 -13.66
CA ASN A 193 20.17 -7.00 -14.43
C ASN A 193 20.90 -5.83 -13.74
N GLY A 194 20.80 -5.75 -12.43
CA GLY A 194 21.41 -4.66 -11.66
C GLY A 194 21.67 -4.99 -10.19
N ASP A 195 21.90 -3.95 -9.40
CA ASP A 195 22.11 -4.06 -7.95
C ASP A 195 20.82 -4.50 -7.24
N ASN A 196 20.91 -5.56 -6.44
CA ASN A 196 19.82 -6.09 -5.65
C ASN A 196 19.70 -5.47 -4.24
N THR A 197 20.62 -4.57 -3.87
CA THR A 197 20.53 -3.86 -2.60
C THR A 197 19.22 -3.08 -2.53
N THR A 198 18.51 -3.24 -1.43
CA THR A 198 17.28 -2.50 -1.13
C THR A 198 17.54 -1.65 0.09
N LEU A 199 17.26 -0.35 0.01
CA LEU A 199 17.36 0.56 1.14
C LEU A 199 15.96 0.98 1.60
N SER A 200 15.80 1.20 2.89
CA SER A 200 14.67 1.96 3.39
C SER A 200 14.86 3.45 3.05
N TYR A 201 13.81 4.27 3.26
CA TYR A 201 13.87 5.69 2.92
C TYR A 201 14.95 6.47 3.71
N ASP A 202 15.40 5.97 4.86
CA ASP A 202 16.47 6.54 5.70
C ASP A 202 17.88 6.03 5.34
N GLY A 203 17.99 5.20 4.29
CA GLY A 203 19.26 4.64 3.82
C GLY A 203 19.68 3.35 4.53
N THR A 204 18.89 2.83 5.46
CA THR A 204 19.18 1.54 6.10
C THR A 204 18.99 0.40 5.12
N GLU A 205 19.95 -0.52 5.04
CA GLU A 205 19.87 -1.69 4.17
C GLU A 205 18.82 -2.69 4.67
N VAL A 206 17.91 -3.07 3.78
CA VAL A 206 16.83 -4.02 4.04
C VAL A 206 17.26 -5.40 3.56
N ASN A 207 17.86 -6.19 4.45
CA ASN A 207 18.35 -7.56 4.14
C ASN A 207 17.30 -8.64 4.38
N SER A 208 16.25 -8.32 5.13
CA SER A 208 15.10 -9.20 5.39
C SER A 208 13.89 -8.33 5.73
N VAL A 209 12.68 -8.90 5.63
CA VAL A 209 11.41 -8.25 6.01
C VAL A 209 11.38 -7.81 7.50
N ARG A 210 12.35 -8.24 8.29
CA ARG A 210 12.48 -7.87 9.70
C ARG A 210 13.33 -6.61 9.87
N VAL A 211 12.83 -5.50 9.38
CA VAL A 211 13.37 -4.20 9.78
C VAL A 211 12.97 -3.97 11.23
N ASN A 212 13.95 -3.71 12.07
CA ASN A 212 13.73 -3.50 13.50
C ASN A 212 12.98 -2.18 13.70
N THR A 213 11.66 -2.22 13.55
CA THR A 213 10.81 -1.05 13.69
C THR A 213 10.75 -0.68 15.17
N GLN A 214 11.36 0.42 15.52
CA GLN A 214 11.12 1.08 16.80
C GLN A 214 9.63 1.43 16.88
N ASP A 215 9.06 1.49 18.07
CA ASP A 215 7.67 1.91 18.35
C ASP A 215 7.39 3.39 17.96
N LYS A 216 7.98 3.85 16.89
CA LYS A 216 7.92 5.23 16.41
C LYS A 216 7.63 5.23 14.91
N ILE A 217 6.55 5.90 14.51
CA ILE A 217 6.28 6.17 13.10
C ILE A 217 7.45 6.99 12.55
N GLN A 218 7.89 6.63 11.38
CA GLN A 218 8.81 7.44 10.60
C GLN A 218 8.00 8.58 9.97
N GLU A 219 7.89 9.70 10.68
CA GLU A 219 7.05 10.84 10.31
C GLU A 219 7.37 11.43 8.93
N GLU A 220 8.49 11.05 8.31
CA GLU A 220 8.90 11.54 6.99
C GLU A 220 8.39 10.69 5.83
N CYS A 221 8.26 9.35 5.99
CA CYS A 221 7.79 8.47 4.94
C CYS A 221 7.37 7.09 5.48
N PHE A 222 6.13 6.68 5.21
CA PHE A 222 5.61 5.34 5.53
C PHE A 222 4.38 5.03 4.70
N ILE A 223 3.93 3.78 4.70
CA ILE A 223 2.66 3.38 4.10
C ILE A 223 1.67 3.08 5.23
N ALA A 224 0.61 3.87 5.31
CA ALA A 224 -0.53 3.57 6.18
C ALA A 224 -1.34 2.42 5.57
N HIS A 225 -1.40 1.29 6.28
CA HIS A 225 -2.09 0.09 5.82
C HIS A 225 -3.35 -0.15 6.65
N TYR A 226 -4.51 0.06 6.03
CA TYR A 226 -5.84 0.00 6.66
C TYR A 226 -6.45 -1.41 6.61
N GLN A 227 -5.68 -2.44 6.98
CA GLN A 227 -6.18 -3.81 6.95
C GLN A 227 -7.19 -4.15 8.05
N TYR A 228 -7.22 -3.37 9.14
CA TYR A 228 -8.09 -3.60 10.30
C TYR A 228 -9.37 -2.76 10.18
N LYS A 229 -10.35 -3.28 9.45
CA LYS A 229 -11.62 -2.63 9.14
C LYS A 229 -12.72 -3.05 10.13
N SER A 230 -13.97 -2.61 9.94
CA SER A 230 -15.11 -3.01 10.79
C SER A 230 -15.47 -4.50 10.64
N ASP A 231 -16.37 -5.01 11.51
CA ASP A 231 -16.90 -6.39 11.38
C ASP A 231 -17.59 -6.60 10.04
N SER A 232 -18.40 -5.62 9.58
CA SER A 232 -19.11 -5.71 8.30
C SER A 232 -18.16 -5.76 7.11
N ASP A 233 -17.04 -5.02 7.14
CA ASP A 233 -16.02 -5.06 6.11
C ASP A 233 -15.32 -6.42 6.06
N TRP A 234 -15.04 -6.99 7.24
CA TRP A 234 -14.49 -8.33 7.32
C TRP A 234 -15.46 -9.41 6.81
N GLU A 235 -16.75 -9.29 7.11
CA GLU A 235 -17.79 -10.20 6.59
C GLU A 235 -17.85 -10.12 5.08
N LEU A 236 -17.86 -8.91 4.53
CA LEU A 236 -17.85 -8.69 3.09
C LEU A 236 -16.57 -9.24 2.44
N LYS A 237 -15.40 -8.95 3.00
CA LYS A 237 -14.11 -9.47 2.53
C LYS A 237 -14.03 -11.00 2.61
N CYS A 238 -14.60 -11.61 3.64
CA CYS A 238 -14.66 -13.08 3.81
C CYS A 238 -15.70 -13.77 2.94
N SER A 239 -16.71 -13.06 2.45
CA SER A 239 -17.74 -13.61 1.56
C SER A 239 -17.26 -13.76 0.12
N LYS A 240 -16.12 -13.15 -0.21
CA LYS A 240 -15.54 -13.11 -1.56
C LYS A 240 -14.15 -13.74 -1.56
N PRO A 241 -13.73 -14.29 -2.69
CA PRO A 241 -12.33 -14.64 -2.88
C PRO A 241 -11.47 -13.37 -2.87
N VAL A 242 -10.22 -13.46 -2.42
CA VAL A 242 -9.27 -12.32 -2.53
C VAL A 242 -8.86 -12.08 -3.99
N ALA A 243 -8.43 -10.87 -4.32
CA ALA A 243 -8.10 -10.48 -5.70
C ALA A 243 -7.03 -11.40 -6.34
N SER A 244 -6.14 -11.97 -5.54
CA SER A 244 -4.99 -12.76 -6.00
C SER A 244 -5.07 -14.26 -5.72
N SER A 245 -6.10 -14.79 -5.01
CA SER A 245 -6.15 -16.21 -4.63
C SER A 245 -7.54 -16.70 -4.23
N GLN A 246 -7.94 -17.89 -4.74
CA GLN A 246 -9.18 -18.58 -4.31
C GLN A 246 -9.08 -19.22 -2.92
N SER A 247 -7.88 -19.60 -2.50
CA SER A 247 -7.67 -20.50 -1.37
C SER A 247 -7.44 -19.79 -0.03
N TYR A 248 -7.36 -18.45 -0.02
CA TYR A 248 -7.03 -17.73 1.19
C TYR A 248 -8.22 -17.64 2.14
N ASN A 249 -8.17 -18.35 3.25
CA ASN A 249 -9.24 -18.35 4.25
C ASN A 249 -9.11 -17.17 5.21
N LEU A 250 -9.82 -16.07 4.91
CA LEU A 250 -9.84 -14.87 5.74
C LEU A 250 -10.65 -15.00 7.04
N LYS A 251 -11.46 -16.08 7.19
CA LYS A 251 -12.33 -16.27 8.37
C LYS A 251 -11.56 -16.28 9.68
N SER A 252 -10.31 -16.76 9.66
CA SER A 252 -9.43 -16.76 10.83
C SER A 252 -8.99 -15.37 11.27
N LYS A 253 -9.04 -14.35 10.40
CA LYS A 253 -8.60 -12.99 10.72
C LYS A 253 -9.65 -12.15 11.47
N LYS A 254 -10.95 -12.50 11.41
CA LYS A 254 -12.00 -11.76 12.11
C LYS A 254 -11.76 -11.68 13.63
N HIS A 255 -11.32 -12.77 14.24
CA HIS A 255 -11.02 -12.78 15.67
C HIS A 255 -9.78 -11.94 16.03
N ILE A 256 -8.84 -11.77 15.10
CA ILE A 256 -7.63 -10.94 15.28
C ILE A 256 -8.04 -9.47 15.43
N TYR A 257 -8.96 -9.00 14.59
CA TYR A 257 -9.48 -7.63 14.69
C TYR A 257 -10.11 -7.34 16.07
N ARG A 258 -10.91 -8.26 16.60
CA ARG A 258 -11.50 -8.11 17.94
C ARG A 258 -10.46 -8.09 19.05
N LYS A 259 -9.46 -8.98 18.97
CA LYS A 259 -8.35 -9.03 19.93
C LYS A 259 -7.52 -7.76 19.96
N LEU A 260 -7.44 -7.02 18.83
CA LEU A 260 -6.74 -5.74 18.79
C LEU A 260 -7.23 -4.80 19.90
N TYR A 261 -8.55 -4.73 20.10
CA TYR A 261 -9.19 -3.80 21.04
C TYR A 261 -9.09 -4.22 22.53
N GLU A 262 -8.62 -5.44 22.82
CA GLU A 262 -8.24 -5.83 24.19
C GLU A 262 -7.01 -5.04 24.69
N TYR A 263 -6.29 -4.38 23.79
CA TYR A 263 -5.06 -3.63 24.06
C TYR A 263 -5.18 -2.14 23.68
N LYS A 264 -6.38 -1.58 23.65
CA LYS A 264 -6.60 -0.20 23.21
C LYS A 264 -5.84 0.87 24.03
N ASP A 265 -5.51 0.56 25.28
CA ASP A 265 -4.67 1.39 26.14
C ASP A 265 -3.24 1.60 25.61
N LYS A 266 -2.80 0.76 24.68
CA LYS A 266 -1.49 0.83 24.01
C LYS A 266 -1.54 1.50 22.64
N PHE A 267 -2.70 1.99 22.23
CA PHE A 267 -2.84 2.67 20.95
C PHE A 267 -2.17 4.04 20.99
N LYS A 268 -1.48 4.37 19.90
CA LYS A 268 -0.90 5.69 19.67
C LYS A 268 -1.70 6.36 18.57
N SER A 269 -1.91 7.67 18.67
CA SER A 269 -2.59 8.45 17.64
C SER A 269 -1.64 8.80 16.49
N CYS A 270 -2.19 8.79 15.28
CA CYS A 270 -1.55 9.33 14.07
C CYS A 270 -2.62 9.92 13.17
N THR A 271 -2.67 11.22 13.07
CA THR A 271 -3.66 11.96 12.25
C THR A 271 -3.06 12.51 10.96
N LEU A 272 -1.77 12.29 10.68
CA LEU A 272 -1.03 12.89 9.57
C LEU A 272 -1.76 12.76 8.21
N LEU A 273 -2.25 11.55 7.88
CA LEU A 273 -2.96 11.34 6.63
C LEU A 273 -4.34 12.00 6.62
N LYS A 274 -5.07 11.93 7.76
CA LYS A 274 -6.37 12.57 7.92
C LYS A 274 -6.24 14.09 7.76
N ASP A 275 -5.27 14.68 8.42
CA ASP A 275 -5.07 16.12 8.40
C ASP A 275 -4.72 16.59 6.98
N LEU A 276 -3.85 15.86 6.26
CA LEU A 276 -3.51 16.14 4.89
C LEU A 276 -4.70 15.94 3.93
N ASN A 277 -5.52 14.89 4.13
CA ASN A 277 -6.70 14.64 3.31
C ASN A 277 -7.80 15.70 3.49
N LEU A 278 -7.94 16.27 4.68
CA LEU A 278 -8.95 17.29 4.96
C LEU A 278 -8.52 18.71 4.55
N SER A 279 -7.21 18.94 4.32
CA SER A 279 -6.65 20.22 3.89
C SER A 279 -6.64 20.41 2.37
N ASN A 280 -6.91 19.36 1.60
CA ASN A 280 -6.98 19.32 0.13
C ASN A 280 -8.38 18.93 -0.35
#